data_1cca8f9ab9a3a487f87c5074295fe3be
#
_entry.id   1cca8f9ab9a3a487f87c5074295fe3be
#
_cell.length_a   1.000
_cell.length_b   1.000
_cell.length_c   1.000
_cell.angle_alpha   90.00
_cell.angle_beta   90.00
_cell.angle_gamma   90.00
#
_symmetry.space_group_name_H-M   'P 1'
#
loop_
_entity.id
_entity.type
_entity.pdbx_description
1 polymer ?
#
loop_
_entity_poly.entity_id
_entity_poly.type
_entity_poly.pdbx_seq_one_letter_code
_entity_poly.pdbx_strand_id
1 'polypeptide(L)'
;MSAIEVKNLSRSYGDIDAVKDVSFNVPEKSFTVLLGPSGCGKSTILKMLSGLEQVSNGSINIGGADVTDIEASKRGVSMVFQSYALFPHLNVKENIQFGLKVRKVPAEERERKVEEAAKVVGLTELLDRKPANLSGGQRQRVALARSIVSDQSVCLMDEPLSNLDSKLRAEMRDEIRDLQKRLGLTVVYVTHDQVEAMSMADQIILLKLGEIVQVGAPEEIYNSPNSVFSAQFIGLPPMNILNINEIDTSSLDSKIFSAIDSNKNIKNIGVRPEHITFSKKGLQVLVKSIDYFGGETVFKLTHKEKDFFLREPRQPKIQLGDKLCVSGNLDDMYLFDKNDKRLKS
;
A
#
# COMPACT_ATOMS: atom_id res chain seq x y z
N MET A 1 -3.21 21.62 -5.99
CA MET A 1 -1.90 21.66 -6.70
C MET A 1 -1.13 20.39 -6.39
N SER A 2 -0.13 20.04 -7.22
CA SER A 2 0.71 18.85 -6.95
C SER A 2 1.92 19.28 -6.14
N ALA A 3 2.19 18.61 -5.01
CA ALA A 3 3.41 18.83 -4.23
C ALA A 3 4.62 18.16 -4.89
N ILE A 4 4.40 17.01 -5.57
CA ILE A 4 5.42 16.28 -6.33
C ILE A 4 4.84 15.92 -7.69
N GLU A 5 5.62 16.17 -8.75
CA GLU A 5 5.35 15.68 -10.10
C GLU A 5 6.52 14.83 -10.58
N VAL A 6 6.23 13.61 -11.03
CA VAL A 6 7.20 12.67 -11.58
C VAL A 6 6.85 12.41 -13.04
N LYS A 7 7.81 12.57 -13.95
CA LYS A 7 7.61 12.39 -15.38
C LYS A 7 8.66 11.46 -15.96
N ASN A 8 8.20 10.37 -16.58
CA ASN A 8 9.00 9.38 -17.32
C ASN A 8 10.21 8.88 -16.53
N LEU A 9 10.06 8.74 -15.19
CA LEU A 9 11.13 8.40 -14.29
C LEU A 9 11.58 6.96 -14.49
N SER A 10 12.90 6.77 -14.70
CA SER A 10 13.50 5.45 -14.86
C SER A 10 14.78 5.32 -14.06
N ARG A 11 15.06 4.09 -13.61
CA ARG A 11 16.33 3.73 -12.98
C ARG A 11 16.77 2.34 -13.40
N SER A 12 17.96 2.27 -13.97
CA SER A 12 18.61 1.03 -14.40
C SER A 12 19.89 0.80 -13.61
N TYR A 13 20.17 -0.45 -13.28
CA TYR A 13 21.39 -0.94 -12.67
C TYR A 13 22.03 -1.98 -13.61
N GLY A 14 22.95 -1.55 -14.46
CA GLY A 14 23.42 -2.39 -15.57
C GLY A 14 22.26 -2.79 -16.48
N ASP A 15 22.03 -4.08 -16.65
CA ASP A 15 20.98 -4.63 -17.50
C ASP A 15 19.61 -4.75 -16.78
N ILE A 16 19.50 -4.34 -15.52
CA ILE A 16 18.27 -4.46 -14.75
C ILE A 16 17.59 -3.11 -14.63
N ASP A 17 16.40 -2.98 -15.19
CA ASP A 17 15.53 -1.83 -15.03
C ASP A 17 14.68 -1.97 -13.78
N ALA A 18 15.08 -1.31 -12.71
CA ALA A 18 14.37 -1.33 -11.43
C ALA A 18 13.11 -0.46 -11.44
N VAL A 19 13.12 0.63 -12.22
CA VAL A 19 11.99 1.53 -12.47
C VAL A 19 11.96 1.87 -13.95
N LYS A 20 10.77 1.75 -14.58
CA LYS A 20 10.57 1.83 -16.02
C LYS A 20 9.52 2.87 -16.36
N ASP A 21 9.96 4.04 -16.79
CA ASP A 21 9.10 5.08 -17.37
C ASP A 21 7.85 5.41 -16.53
N VAL A 22 8.01 5.60 -15.21
CA VAL A 22 6.88 5.88 -14.33
C VAL A 22 6.58 7.38 -14.30
N SER A 23 5.29 7.71 -14.38
CA SER A 23 4.79 9.08 -14.28
C SER A 23 3.60 9.14 -13.32
N PHE A 24 3.66 10.04 -12.33
CA PHE A 24 2.59 10.23 -11.36
C PHE A 24 2.69 11.59 -10.67
N ASN A 25 1.59 11.99 -10.03
CA ASN A 25 1.50 13.21 -9.23
C ASN A 25 1.12 12.86 -7.80
N VAL A 26 1.70 13.61 -6.85
CA VAL A 26 1.32 13.55 -5.43
C VAL A 26 0.63 14.86 -5.09
N PRO A 27 -0.67 14.85 -4.75
CA PRO A 27 -1.40 16.06 -4.35
C PRO A 27 -0.84 16.66 -3.05
N GLU A 28 -0.92 17.98 -2.91
CA GLU A 28 -0.55 18.63 -1.66
C GLU A 28 -1.42 18.15 -0.49
N LYS A 29 -0.77 17.98 0.67
CA LYS A 29 -1.41 17.55 1.92
C LYS A 29 -2.11 16.18 1.83
N SER A 30 -1.76 15.37 0.80
CA SER A 30 -2.25 14.01 0.65
C SER A 30 -1.31 12.98 1.26
N PHE A 31 -1.87 11.81 1.52
CA PHE A 31 -1.15 10.59 1.88
C PHE A 31 -1.13 9.66 0.66
N THR A 32 -0.02 9.67 -0.08
CA THR A 32 0.16 8.82 -1.27
C THR A 32 0.97 7.58 -0.92
N VAL A 33 0.46 6.41 -1.25
CA VAL A 33 1.11 5.12 -0.96
C VAL A 33 1.64 4.49 -2.24
N LEU A 34 2.92 4.15 -2.25
CA LEU A 34 3.55 3.27 -3.25
C LEU A 34 3.37 1.83 -2.76
N LEU A 35 2.54 1.06 -3.44
CA LEU A 35 2.16 -0.31 -3.07
C LEU A 35 2.61 -1.31 -4.14
N GLY A 36 2.96 -2.51 -3.76
CA GLY A 36 3.29 -3.59 -4.70
C GLY A 36 4.18 -4.67 -4.09
N PRO A 37 4.44 -5.77 -4.80
CA PRO A 37 5.29 -6.86 -4.35
C PRO A 37 6.72 -6.41 -4.00
N SER A 38 7.44 -7.22 -3.24
CA SER A 38 8.87 -6.98 -3.00
C SER A 38 9.64 -6.94 -4.32
N GLY A 39 10.59 -5.99 -4.43
CA GLY A 39 11.41 -5.84 -5.63
C GLY A 39 10.73 -5.11 -6.81
N CYS A 40 9.51 -4.55 -6.68
CA CYS A 40 8.86 -3.85 -7.79
C CYS A 40 9.27 -2.37 -7.97
N GLY A 41 10.29 -1.87 -7.25
CA GLY A 41 10.84 -0.53 -7.47
C GLY A 41 10.40 0.55 -6.48
N LYS A 42 9.54 0.28 -5.49
CA LYS A 42 9.00 1.27 -4.52
C LYS A 42 10.08 2.07 -3.80
N SER A 43 10.98 1.38 -3.09
CA SER A 43 12.07 2.04 -2.34
C SER A 43 13.06 2.74 -3.27
N THR A 44 13.24 2.26 -4.52
CA THR A 44 14.05 2.94 -5.53
C THR A 44 13.43 4.26 -5.93
N ILE A 45 12.11 4.29 -6.20
CA ILE A 45 11.38 5.54 -6.47
C ILE A 45 11.51 6.48 -5.29
N LEU A 46 11.29 6.01 -4.06
CA LEU A 46 11.40 6.85 -2.86
C LEU A 46 12.81 7.43 -2.68
N LYS A 47 13.85 6.62 -2.93
CA LYS A 47 15.26 7.08 -2.90
C LYS A 47 15.57 8.10 -4.00
N MET A 48 15.00 7.93 -5.20
CA MET A 48 15.12 8.95 -6.27
C MET A 48 14.42 10.25 -5.88
N LEU A 49 13.22 10.21 -5.27
CA LEU A 49 12.53 11.39 -4.76
C LEU A 49 13.36 12.12 -3.69
N SER A 50 13.99 11.37 -2.78
CA SER A 50 14.82 11.94 -1.73
C SER A 50 16.21 12.43 -2.20
N GLY A 51 16.66 12.07 -3.40
CA GLY A 51 17.99 12.36 -3.90
C GLY A 51 19.09 11.44 -3.36
N LEU A 52 18.71 10.33 -2.74
CA LEU A 52 19.64 9.28 -2.29
C LEU A 52 19.99 8.28 -3.40
N GLU A 53 19.27 8.34 -4.51
CA GLU A 53 19.50 7.54 -5.71
C GLU A 53 19.42 8.43 -6.94
N GLN A 54 20.30 8.19 -7.92
CA GLN A 54 20.34 8.95 -9.16
C GLN A 54 19.19 8.51 -10.09
N VAL A 55 18.68 9.45 -10.86
CA VAL A 55 17.72 9.23 -11.94
C VAL A 55 18.48 8.85 -13.22
N SER A 56 18.07 7.76 -13.89
CA SER A 56 18.65 7.40 -15.18
C SER A 56 17.98 8.16 -16.33
N ASN A 57 16.67 8.39 -16.24
CA ASN A 57 15.89 9.17 -17.19
C ASN A 57 14.63 9.75 -16.51
N GLY A 58 14.09 10.84 -17.06
CA GLY A 58 12.90 11.50 -16.55
C GLY A 58 13.21 12.67 -15.62
N SER A 59 12.19 13.20 -14.95
CA SER A 59 12.33 14.37 -14.08
C SER A 59 11.46 14.28 -12.82
N ILE A 60 11.90 14.98 -11.77
CA ILE A 60 11.23 15.10 -10.48
C ILE A 60 11.07 16.57 -10.15
N ASN A 61 9.83 17.05 -10.00
CA ASN A 61 9.50 18.38 -9.51
C ASN A 61 8.93 18.30 -8.11
N ILE A 62 9.42 19.12 -7.18
CA ILE A 62 8.90 19.25 -5.81
C ILE A 62 8.61 20.73 -5.55
N GLY A 63 7.35 21.04 -5.17
CA GLY A 63 6.95 22.42 -4.93
C GLY A 63 7.10 23.34 -6.15
N GLY A 64 7.00 22.81 -7.37
CA GLY A 64 7.14 23.55 -8.63
C GLY A 64 8.58 23.73 -9.09
N ALA A 65 9.59 23.24 -8.34
CA ALA A 65 11.00 23.31 -8.72
C ALA A 65 11.49 21.95 -9.22
N ASP A 66 12.26 21.92 -10.31
CA ASP A 66 12.97 20.72 -10.75
C ASP A 66 14.10 20.40 -9.77
N VAL A 67 14.04 19.19 -9.17
CA VAL A 67 15.02 18.73 -8.19
C VAL A 67 15.75 17.48 -8.67
N THR A 68 15.63 17.11 -9.93
CA THR A 68 16.16 15.86 -10.50
C THR A 68 17.63 15.64 -10.15
N ASP A 69 18.48 16.65 -10.38
CA ASP A 69 19.92 16.60 -10.12
C ASP A 69 20.32 17.31 -8.81
N ILE A 70 19.36 17.73 -8.00
CA ILE A 70 19.64 18.42 -6.74
C ILE A 70 20.03 17.39 -5.66
N GLU A 71 21.07 17.70 -4.88
CA GLU A 71 21.51 16.89 -3.74
C GLU A 71 20.38 16.71 -2.70
N ALA A 72 20.32 15.54 -2.05
CA ALA A 72 19.30 15.19 -1.05
C ALA A 72 19.11 16.27 0.03
N SER A 73 20.20 16.88 0.50
CA SER A 73 20.20 17.93 1.54
C SER A 73 19.45 19.22 1.14
N LYS A 74 19.26 19.46 -0.16
CA LYS A 74 18.68 20.67 -0.74
C LYS A 74 17.28 20.47 -1.34
N ARG A 75 16.76 19.23 -1.36
CA ARG A 75 15.44 18.92 -1.99
C ARG A 75 14.22 19.36 -1.19
N GLY A 76 14.41 19.79 0.04
CA GLY A 76 13.27 20.24 0.87
C GLY A 76 12.32 19.12 1.30
N VAL A 77 12.83 17.92 1.49
CA VAL A 77 12.07 16.76 1.96
C VAL A 77 12.63 16.20 3.26
N SER A 78 11.78 15.58 4.07
CA SER A 78 12.19 14.77 5.21
C SER A 78 12.01 13.28 4.90
N MET A 79 12.76 12.40 5.58
CA MET A 79 12.69 10.96 5.34
C MET A 79 12.70 10.16 6.64
N VAL A 80 11.80 9.18 6.73
CA VAL A 80 11.74 8.15 7.75
C VAL A 80 12.14 6.82 7.11
N PHE A 81 13.22 6.23 7.61
CA PHE A 81 13.76 4.97 7.08
C PHE A 81 13.16 3.75 7.79
N GLN A 82 13.15 2.62 7.13
CA GLN A 82 12.70 1.33 7.66
C GLN A 82 13.42 0.94 8.97
N SER A 83 14.71 1.23 9.08
CA SER A 83 15.52 0.99 10.29
C SER A 83 15.42 2.10 11.33
N TYR A 84 14.58 3.14 11.08
CA TYR A 84 14.48 4.38 11.84
C TYR A 84 15.73 5.26 11.78
N ALA A 85 16.90 4.72 11.43
CA ALA A 85 18.20 5.38 11.31
C ALA A 85 18.56 6.27 12.53
N LEU A 86 18.27 5.77 13.75
CA LEU A 86 18.59 6.49 14.97
C LEU A 86 20.08 6.33 15.29
N PHE A 87 20.71 7.39 15.78
CA PHE A 87 22.07 7.37 16.26
C PHE A 87 22.12 6.69 17.65
N PRO A 88 22.73 5.50 17.79
CA PRO A 88 22.63 4.69 19.01
C PRO A 88 23.35 5.30 20.20
N HIS A 89 24.35 6.15 19.96
CA HIS A 89 25.15 6.82 21.00
C HIS A 89 24.48 8.11 21.51
N LEU A 90 23.50 8.68 20.77
CA LEU A 90 22.75 9.87 21.16
C LEU A 90 21.46 9.50 21.89
N ASN A 91 21.03 10.35 22.85
CA ASN A 91 19.70 10.22 23.44
C ASN A 91 18.58 10.70 22.50
N VAL A 92 17.30 10.62 22.92
CA VAL A 92 16.14 11.03 22.13
C VAL A 92 16.21 12.50 21.77
N LYS A 93 16.46 13.40 22.72
CA LYS A 93 16.61 14.85 22.50
C LYS A 93 17.68 15.13 21.45
N GLU A 94 18.84 14.50 21.59
CA GLU A 94 19.97 14.66 20.68
C GLU A 94 19.67 14.11 19.28
N ASN A 95 18.99 12.95 19.17
CA ASN A 95 18.54 12.41 17.89
C ASN A 95 17.61 13.37 17.17
N ILE A 96 16.60 13.92 17.87
CA ILE A 96 15.62 14.84 17.27
C ILE A 96 16.31 16.12 16.78
N GLN A 97 17.16 16.74 17.61
CA GLN A 97 17.82 18.00 17.25
C GLN A 97 18.98 17.86 16.27
N PHE A 98 19.42 16.65 15.90
CA PHE A 98 20.62 16.42 15.11
C PHE A 98 20.62 17.22 13.80
N GLY A 99 19.55 17.11 13.00
CA GLY A 99 19.40 17.84 11.74
C GLY A 99 19.39 19.36 11.91
N LEU A 100 18.84 19.86 13.02
CA LEU A 100 18.84 21.30 13.35
C LEU A 100 20.27 21.78 13.71
N LYS A 101 21.06 20.95 14.40
CA LYS A 101 22.48 21.25 14.70
C LYS A 101 23.30 21.35 13.41
N VAL A 102 23.13 20.41 12.48
CA VAL A 102 23.84 20.40 11.20
C VAL A 102 23.52 21.68 10.40
N ARG A 103 22.26 22.13 10.44
CA ARG A 103 21.82 23.36 9.79
C ARG A 103 22.16 24.64 10.58
N LYS A 104 22.89 24.52 11.69
CA LYS A 104 23.33 25.63 12.56
C LYS A 104 22.19 26.49 13.14
N VAL A 105 21.01 25.87 13.38
CA VAL A 105 19.90 26.53 14.06
C VAL A 105 20.32 26.92 15.49
N PRO A 106 19.97 28.13 15.99
CA PRO A 106 20.31 28.58 17.34
C PRO A 106 19.84 27.61 18.44
N ALA A 107 20.58 27.54 19.57
CA ALA A 107 20.33 26.55 20.61
C ALA A 107 18.91 26.68 21.21
N GLU A 108 18.48 27.89 21.52
CA GLU A 108 17.16 28.17 22.08
C GLU A 108 16.03 27.72 21.15
N GLU A 109 16.14 28.02 19.86
CA GLU A 109 15.15 27.60 18.85
C GLU A 109 15.14 26.06 18.70
N ARG A 110 16.32 25.40 18.74
CA ARG A 110 16.39 23.94 18.71
C ARG A 110 15.67 23.32 19.90
N GLU A 111 15.87 23.82 21.11
CA GLU A 111 15.22 23.31 22.31
C GLU A 111 13.70 23.44 22.21
N ARG A 112 13.20 24.60 21.84
CA ARG A 112 11.77 24.83 21.63
C ARG A 112 11.18 23.85 20.59
N LYS A 113 11.81 23.71 19.43
CA LYS A 113 11.35 22.78 18.37
C LYS A 113 11.35 21.31 18.82
N VAL A 114 12.37 20.88 19.59
CA VAL A 114 12.44 19.52 20.12
C VAL A 114 11.34 19.26 21.13
N GLU A 115 11.08 20.21 22.05
CA GLU A 115 10.00 20.07 23.04
C GLU A 115 8.62 20.01 22.37
N GLU A 116 8.36 20.89 21.40
CA GLU A 116 7.13 20.89 20.63
C GLU A 116 6.94 19.56 19.88
N ALA A 117 7.97 19.07 19.15
CA ALA A 117 7.90 17.80 18.45
C ALA A 117 7.74 16.61 19.40
N ALA A 118 8.49 16.58 20.51
CA ALA A 118 8.37 15.54 21.52
C ALA A 118 6.97 15.47 22.14
N LYS A 119 6.37 16.62 22.40
CA LYS A 119 4.98 16.71 22.89
C LYS A 119 3.98 16.17 21.85
N VAL A 120 4.18 16.51 20.59
CA VAL A 120 3.32 16.08 19.48
C VAL A 120 3.28 14.56 19.32
N VAL A 121 4.42 13.87 19.53
CA VAL A 121 4.53 12.40 19.39
C VAL A 121 4.58 11.66 20.74
N GLY A 122 4.31 12.32 21.87
CA GLY A 122 4.25 11.70 23.20
C GLY A 122 5.59 11.18 23.72
N LEU A 123 6.70 11.89 23.49
CA LEU A 123 8.05 11.50 23.90
C LEU A 123 8.65 12.37 25.03
N THR A 124 7.90 13.28 25.62
CA THR A 124 8.40 14.28 26.59
C THR A 124 9.18 13.64 27.74
N GLU A 125 8.67 12.55 28.33
CA GLU A 125 9.29 11.83 29.47
C GLU A 125 10.45 10.93 29.06
N LEU A 126 10.76 10.85 27.75
CA LEU A 126 11.75 9.92 27.21
C LEU A 126 12.98 10.63 26.60
N LEU A 127 13.04 11.95 26.68
CA LEU A 127 14.05 12.78 25.98
C LEU A 127 15.51 12.39 26.33
N ASP A 128 15.76 11.96 27.54
CA ASP A 128 17.10 11.58 28.00
C ASP A 128 17.45 10.10 27.74
N ARG A 129 16.50 9.29 27.30
CA ARG A 129 16.75 7.86 27.01
C ARG A 129 17.55 7.67 25.73
N LYS A 130 18.35 6.61 25.69
CA LYS A 130 19.03 6.15 24.47
C LYS A 130 18.13 5.18 23.67
N PRO A 131 18.32 5.06 22.34
CA PRO A 131 17.54 4.17 21.48
C PRO A 131 17.48 2.71 21.93
N ALA A 132 18.56 2.21 22.57
CA ALA A 132 18.60 0.85 23.12
C ALA A 132 17.54 0.59 24.21
N ASN A 133 17.11 1.65 24.93
CA ASN A 133 16.15 1.58 26.03
C ASN A 133 14.72 1.97 25.60
N LEU A 134 14.44 1.94 24.29
CA LEU A 134 13.15 2.28 23.72
C LEU A 134 12.48 1.06 23.08
N SER A 135 11.14 1.00 23.15
CA SER A 135 10.36 0.03 22.39
C SER A 135 10.41 0.36 20.88
N GLY A 136 9.94 -0.58 20.03
CA GLY A 136 9.86 -0.36 18.59
C GLY A 136 9.05 0.88 18.22
N GLY A 137 7.85 1.03 18.78
CA GLY A 137 7.01 2.22 18.56
C GLY A 137 7.63 3.51 19.06
N GLN A 138 8.32 3.48 20.21
CA GLN A 138 9.04 4.65 20.72
C GLN A 138 10.18 5.07 19.77
N ARG A 139 10.96 4.12 19.24
CA ARG A 139 11.99 4.41 18.22
C ARG A 139 11.39 5.03 16.97
N GLN A 140 10.24 4.52 16.51
CA GLN A 140 9.53 5.10 15.38
C GLN A 140 9.07 6.53 15.65
N ARG A 141 8.49 6.82 16.82
CA ARG A 141 8.09 8.17 17.21
C ARG A 141 9.29 9.13 17.23
N VAL A 142 10.48 8.66 17.63
CA VAL A 142 11.70 9.48 17.53
C VAL A 142 12.04 9.80 16.06
N ALA A 143 11.92 8.84 15.15
CA ALA A 143 12.14 9.07 13.72
C ALA A 143 11.11 10.05 13.14
N LEU A 144 9.84 9.95 13.55
CA LEU A 144 8.79 10.92 13.19
C LEU A 144 9.10 12.32 13.73
N ALA A 145 9.52 12.44 15.01
CA ALA A 145 9.91 13.72 15.60
C ALA A 145 11.07 14.37 14.84
N ARG A 146 12.06 13.59 14.37
CA ARG A 146 13.14 14.08 13.50
C ARG A 146 12.62 14.66 12.19
N SER A 147 11.59 14.05 11.63
CA SER A 147 10.93 14.54 10.41
C SER A 147 10.16 15.85 10.69
N ILE A 148 9.42 15.93 11.80
CA ILE A 148 8.64 17.10 12.19
C ILE A 148 9.52 18.34 12.40
N VAL A 149 10.62 18.22 13.15
CA VAL A 149 11.51 19.37 13.42
C VAL A 149 12.22 19.89 12.18
N SER A 150 12.20 19.13 11.09
CA SER A 150 12.82 19.55 9.84
C SER A 150 12.06 20.67 9.13
N ASP A 151 10.79 20.92 9.50
CA ASP A 151 9.86 21.89 8.90
C ASP A 151 9.68 21.71 7.38
N GLN A 152 9.80 20.46 6.90
CA GLN A 152 9.55 20.15 5.50
C GLN A 152 8.10 19.76 5.29
N SER A 153 7.48 20.33 4.25
CA SER A 153 6.09 20.02 3.89
C SER A 153 5.92 18.64 3.28
N VAL A 154 7.00 18.04 2.76
CA VAL A 154 7.02 16.70 2.16
C VAL A 154 7.77 15.74 3.07
N CYS A 155 7.11 14.63 3.42
CA CYS A 155 7.68 13.53 4.22
C CYS A 155 7.65 12.23 3.43
N LEU A 156 8.80 11.60 3.27
CA LEU A 156 8.99 10.32 2.60
C LEU A 156 9.16 9.23 3.66
N MET A 157 8.44 8.11 3.55
CA MET A 157 8.49 7.02 4.54
C MET A 157 8.73 5.67 3.85
N ASP A 158 9.85 5.01 4.15
CA ASP A 158 10.21 3.71 3.59
C ASP A 158 9.90 2.60 4.58
N GLU A 159 8.78 1.89 4.39
CA GLU A 159 8.29 0.78 5.22
C GLU A 159 8.40 1.01 6.75
N PRO A 160 7.93 2.14 7.29
CA PRO A 160 8.23 2.52 8.67
C PRO A 160 7.60 1.61 9.72
N LEU A 161 6.59 0.81 9.37
CA LEU A 161 5.86 -0.07 10.30
C LEU A 161 6.29 -1.55 10.22
N SER A 162 7.17 -1.91 9.29
CA SER A 162 7.55 -3.31 9.01
C SER A 162 8.14 -4.06 10.20
N ASN A 163 8.81 -3.35 11.11
CA ASN A 163 9.50 -3.93 12.26
C ASN A 163 8.64 -3.96 13.56
N LEU A 164 7.33 -3.71 13.46
CA LEU A 164 6.41 -3.70 14.58
C LEU A 164 5.51 -4.93 14.60
N ASP A 165 5.09 -5.37 15.79
CA ASP A 165 4.04 -6.37 15.94
C ASP A 165 2.68 -5.85 15.44
N SER A 166 1.73 -6.74 15.22
CA SER A 166 0.45 -6.42 14.58
C SER A 166 -0.41 -5.41 15.35
N LYS A 167 -0.41 -5.48 16.68
CA LYS A 167 -1.18 -4.56 17.53
C LYS A 167 -0.59 -3.16 17.48
N LEU A 168 0.71 -3.06 17.74
CA LEU A 168 1.42 -1.78 17.72
C LEU A 168 1.40 -1.14 16.32
N ARG A 169 1.46 -1.97 15.26
CA ARG A 169 1.33 -1.51 13.87
C ARG A 169 -0.03 -0.85 13.61
N ALA A 170 -1.12 -1.42 14.13
CA ALA A 170 -2.44 -0.83 14.00
C ALA A 170 -2.54 0.54 14.71
N GLU A 171 -2.07 0.63 15.95
CA GLU A 171 -2.03 1.88 16.71
C GLU A 171 -1.19 2.96 16.00
N MET A 172 -0.01 2.59 15.50
CA MET A 172 0.90 3.51 14.81
C MET A 172 0.38 3.99 13.45
N ARG A 173 -0.41 3.19 12.73
CA ARG A 173 -1.08 3.64 11.49
C ARG A 173 -1.99 4.83 11.75
N ASP A 174 -2.86 4.69 12.75
CA ASP A 174 -3.82 5.73 13.12
C ASP A 174 -3.07 6.99 13.56
N GLU A 175 -2.04 6.84 14.39
CA GLU A 175 -1.21 7.96 14.87
C GLU A 175 -0.50 8.70 13.73
N ILE A 176 0.12 7.98 12.78
CA ILE A 176 0.78 8.59 11.62
C ILE A 176 -0.23 9.33 10.74
N ARG A 177 -1.40 8.76 10.52
CA ARG A 177 -2.44 9.40 9.71
C ARG A 177 -2.98 10.66 10.37
N ASP A 178 -3.24 10.63 11.67
CA ASP A 178 -3.69 11.79 12.44
C ASP A 178 -2.63 12.89 12.47
N LEU A 179 -1.36 12.50 12.65
CA LEU A 179 -0.23 13.42 12.61
C LEU A 179 -0.13 14.13 11.25
N GLN A 180 -0.24 13.38 10.16
CA GLN A 180 -0.20 13.92 8.81
C GLN A 180 -1.30 14.95 8.58
N LYS A 181 -2.55 14.65 8.99
CA LYS A 181 -3.68 15.58 8.88
C LYS A 181 -3.48 16.83 9.72
N ARG A 182 -3.09 16.66 10.99
CA ARG A 182 -2.89 17.76 11.94
C ARG A 182 -1.79 18.73 11.51
N LEU A 183 -0.70 18.22 10.92
CA LEU A 183 0.42 19.03 10.46
C LEU A 183 0.28 19.47 8.99
N GLY A 184 -0.72 18.97 8.25
CA GLY A 184 -0.91 19.27 6.84
C GLY A 184 0.25 18.79 5.95
N LEU A 185 0.90 17.67 6.31
CA LEU A 185 2.03 17.13 5.57
C LEU A 185 1.59 16.46 4.28
N THR A 186 2.41 16.56 3.24
CA THR A 186 2.33 15.70 2.07
C THR A 186 3.21 14.48 2.31
N VAL A 187 2.64 13.28 2.28
CA VAL A 187 3.35 12.04 2.59
C VAL A 187 3.44 11.15 1.36
N VAL A 188 4.64 10.63 1.08
CA VAL A 188 4.84 9.49 0.18
C VAL A 188 5.30 8.31 1.03
N TYR A 189 4.49 7.28 1.08
CA TYR A 189 4.64 6.14 1.96
C TYR A 189 4.87 4.86 1.16
N VAL A 190 5.90 4.12 1.45
CA VAL A 190 6.18 2.82 0.85
C VAL A 190 5.75 1.71 1.78
N THR A 191 5.00 0.75 1.25
CA THR A 191 4.65 -0.48 1.96
C THR A 191 4.38 -1.63 0.98
N HIS A 192 4.43 -2.85 1.48
CA HIS A 192 3.91 -4.05 0.81
C HIS A 192 2.63 -4.57 1.51
N ASP A 193 2.22 -3.93 2.61
CA ASP A 193 1.01 -4.28 3.37
C ASP A 193 -0.21 -3.57 2.79
N GLN A 194 -1.17 -4.36 2.29
CA GLN A 194 -2.41 -3.85 1.72
C GLN A 194 -3.29 -3.15 2.75
N VAL A 195 -3.28 -3.62 4.01
CA VAL A 195 -4.10 -3.04 5.08
C VAL A 195 -3.61 -1.63 5.39
N GLU A 196 -2.29 -1.41 5.41
CA GLU A 196 -1.72 -0.06 5.54
C GLU A 196 -2.15 0.84 4.39
N ALA A 197 -1.98 0.38 3.14
CA ALA A 197 -2.33 1.15 1.97
C ALA A 197 -3.83 1.51 1.93
N MET A 198 -4.71 0.52 2.16
CA MET A 198 -6.16 0.72 2.10
C MET A 198 -6.70 1.62 3.22
N SER A 199 -6.08 1.59 4.42
CA SER A 199 -6.56 2.35 5.58
C SER A 199 -6.00 3.76 5.68
N MET A 200 -4.80 4.02 5.12
CA MET A 200 -4.10 5.29 5.30
C MET A 200 -4.12 6.19 4.06
N ALA A 201 -4.18 5.63 2.85
CA ALA A 201 -3.98 6.38 1.64
C ALA A 201 -5.16 7.27 1.25
N ASP A 202 -4.86 8.45 0.70
CA ASP A 202 -5.78 9.22 -0.14
C ASP A 202 -5.62 8.77 -1.60
N GLN A 203 -4.40 8.31 -1.97
CA GLN A 203 -4.05 7.80 -3.29
C GLN A 203 -3.09 6.62 -3.16
N ILE A 204 -3.35 5.56 -3.91
CA ILE A 204 -2.43 4.41 -4.05
C ILE A 204 -1.87 4.41 -5.47
N ILE A 205 -0.55 4.21 -5.56
CA ILE A 205 0.18 3.93 -6.80
C ILE A 205 0.61 2.48 -6.74
N LEU A 206 -0.09 1.63 -7.47
CA LEU A 206 0.19 0.19 -7.51
C LEU A 206 1.26 -0.12 -8.54
N LEU A 207 2.35 -0.73 -8.08
CA LEU A 207 3.54 -1.04 -8.87
C LEU A 207 3.70 -2.55 -9.08
N LYS A 208 4.20 -2.92 -10.27
CA LYS A 208 4.61 -4.28 -10.62
C LYS A 208 5.81 -4.23 -11.56
N LEU A 209 6.90 -4.92 -11.24
CA LEU A 209 8.09 -5.07 -12.08
C LEU A 209 8.65 -3.74 -12.65
N GLY A 210 8.67 -2.70 -11.81
CA GLY A 210 9.18 -1.37 -12.17
C GLY A 210 8.18 -0.46 -12.87
N GLU A 211 6.95 -0.88 -13.11
CA GLU A 211 5.92 -0.15 -13.84
C GLU A 211 4.71 0.17 -12.95
N ILE A 212 4.02 1.27 -13.25
CA ILE A 212 2.73 1.59 -12.62
C ILE A 212 1.62 0.78 -13.31
N VAL A 213 0.90 -0.03 -12.52
CA VAL A 213 -0.23 -0.81 -12.99
C VAL A 213 -1.53 -0.02 -12.86
N GLN A 214 -1.71 0.67 -11.74
CA GLN A 214 -2.92 1.46 -11.46
C GLN A 214 -2.62 2.56 -10.45
N VAL A 215 -3.29 3.71 -10.63
CA VAL A 215 -3.30 4.83 -9.68
C VAL A 215 -4.75 5.16 -9.38
N GLY A 216 -5.09 5.38 -8.11
CA GLY A 216 -6.45 5.76 -7.72
C GLY A 216 -6.61 5.82 -6.20
N ALA A 217 -7.79 6.21 -5.74
CA ALA A 217 -8.18 6.10 -4.34
C ALA A 217 -8.30 4.61 -3.93
N PRO A 218 -8.13 4.27 -2.64
CA PRO A 218 -8.26 2.89 -2.17
C PRO A 218 -9.56 2.21 -2.65
N GLU A 219 -10.68 2.87 -2.48
CA GLU A 219 -11.98 2.37 -2.91
C GLU A 219 -12.06 2.12 -4.43
N GLU A 220 -11.48 3.02 -5.24
CA GLU A 220 -11.44 2.87 -6.69
C GLU A 220 -10.62 1.65 -7.12
N ILE A 221 -9.44 1.44 -6.52
CA ILE A 221 -8.59 0.31 -6.86
C ILE A 221 -9.25 -1.03 -6.45
N TYR A 222 -9.97 -1.05 -5.33
CA TYR A 222 -10.70 -2.24 -4.88
C TYR A 222 -11.90 -2.56 -5.78
N ASN A 223 -12.77 -1.55 -6.04
CA ASN A 223 -14.02 -1.72 -6.76
C ASN A 223 -13.86 -1.65 -8.29
N SER A 224 -12.75 -1.08 -8.76
CA SER A 224 -12.49 -0.88 -10.20
C SER A 224 -11.07 -1.27 -10.61
N PRO A 225 -10.64 -2.52 -10.33
CA PRO A 225 -9.31 -2.96 -10.73
C PRO A 225 -9.17 -2.94 -12.25
N ASN A 226 -8.05 -2.40 -12.77
CA ASN A 226 -7.78 -2.27 -14.20
C ASN A 226 -7.28 -3.56 -14.85
N SER A 227 -6.84 -4.52 -14.04
CA SER A 227 -6.25 -5.77 -14.51
C SER A 227 -6.48 -6.93 -13.53
N VAL A 228 -6.27 -8.15 -14.00
CA VAL A 228 -6.24 -9.35 -13.15
C VAL A 228 -5.23 -9.18 -12.01
N PHE A 229 -4.06 -8.58 -12.30
CA PHE A 229 -3.06 -8.32 -11.27
C PHE A 229 -3.59 -7.40 -10.16
N SER A 230 -4.18 -6.25 -10.51
CA SER A 230 -4.77 -5.33 -9.51
C SER A 230 -5.86 -6.04 -8.69
N ALA A 231 -6.72 -6.81 -9.36
CA ALA A 231 -7.83 -7.53 -8.76
C ALA A 231 -7.36 -8.59 -7.72
N GLN A 232 -6.28 -9.31 -8.05
CA GLN A 232 -5.73 -10.34 -7.18
C GLN A 232 -4.77 -9.80 -6.12
N PHE A 233 -4.07 -8.70 -6.42
CA PHE A 233 -3.14 -8.11 -5.46
C PHE A 233 -3.87 -7.35 -4.36
N ILE A 234 -5.02 -6.74 -4.64
CA ILE A 234 -5.81 -5.98 -3.67
C ILE A 234 -6.99 -6.80 -3.15
N GLY A 235 -7.01 -6.98 -1.83
CA GLY A 235 -8.02 -7.76 -1.08
C GLY A 235 -7.43 -9.01 -0.45
N LEU A 236 -7.90 -9.31 0.77
CA LEU A 236 -7.55 -10.50 1.55
C LEU A 236 -8.84 -11.18 2.03
N PRO A 237 -9.17 -12.34 1.48
CA PRO A 237 -8.53 -13.07 0.39
C PRO A 237 -8.56 -12.34 -0.96
N PRO A 238 -7.69 -12.75 -1.93
CA PRO A 238 -7.67 -12.14 -3.26
C PRO A 238 -8.96 -12.40 -4.04
N MET A 239 -9.23 -11.58 -5.06
CA MET A 239 -10.32 -11.82 -6.02
C MET A 239 -10.14 -13.20 -6.67
N ASN A 240 -11.22 -13.97 -6.71
CA ASN A 240 -11.26 -15.24 -7.46
C ASN A 240 -11.25 -14.95 -8.95
N ILE A 241 -10.28 -15.53 -9.66
CA ILE A 241 -10.16 -15.41 -11.12
C ILE A 241 -10.39 -16.77 -11.75
N LEU A 242 -11.45 -16.88 -12.54
CA LEU A 242 -11.90 -18.10 -13.18
C LEU A 242 -11.79 -17.95 -14.71
N ASN A 243 -11.07 -18.87 -15.35
CA ASN A 243 -11.00 -18.91 -16.81
C ASN A 243 -12.31 -19.50 -17.39
N ILE A 244 -12.94 -18.80 -18.32
CA ILE A 244 -14.24 -19.24 -18.88
C ILE A 244 -14.19 -20.61 -19.54
N ASN A 245 -13.03 -21.03 -20.09
CA ASN A 245 -12.86 -22.34 -20.71
C ASN A 245 -12.76 -23.50 -19.70
N GLU A 246 -12.59 -23.19 -18.42
CA GLU A 246 -12.40 -24.17 -17.34
C GLU A 246 -13.63 -24.31 -16.45
N ILE A 247 -14.61 -23.43 -16.63
CA ILE A 247 -15.90 -23.46 -15.92
C ILE A 247 -16.92 -24.23 -16.75
N ASP A 248 -17.74 -25.03 -16.09
CA ASP A 248 -18.94 -25.56 -16.69
C ASP A 248 -19.99 -24.45 -16.79
N THR A 249 -20.01 -23.76 -17.93
CA THR A 249 -20.88 -22.62 -18.17
C THR A 249 -22.37 -23.00 -18.13
N SER A 250 -22.72 -24.28 -18.32
CA SER A 250 -24.10 -24.77 -18.20
C SER A 250 -24.63 -24.75 -16.76
N SER A 251 -23.74 -24.71 -15.78
CA SER A 251 -24.07 -24.61 -14.35
C SER A 251 -24.25 -23.15 -13.86
N LEU A 252 -23.91 -22.17 -14.70
CA LEU A 252 -24.03 -20.74 -14.38
C LEU A 252 -25.48 -20.26 -14.60
N ASP A 253 -25.79 -19.15 -13.95
CA ASP A 253 -27.05 -18.44 -14.21
C ASP A 253 -27.14 -18.04 -15.70
N SER A 254 -28.36 -18.10 -16.26
CA SER A 254 -28.61 -17.84 -17.69
C SER A 254 -28.17 -16.45 -18.12
N LYS A 255 -28.26 -15.44 -17.25
CA LYS A 255 -27.78 -14.07 -17.50
C LYS A 255 -26.27 -14.01 -17.60
N ILE A 256 -25.56 -14.71 -16.71
CA ILE A 256 -24.09 -14.81 -16.72
C ILE A 256 -23.65 -15.52 -17.99
N PHE A 257 -24.28 -16.64 -18.33
CA PHE A 257 -24.00 -17.36 -19.57
C PHE A 257 -24.17 -16.48 -20.81
N SER A 258 -25.31 -15.77 -20.91
CA SER A 258 -25.59 -14.86 -22.04
C SER A 258 -24.58 -13.73 -22.16
N ALA A 259 -24.15 -13.15 -21.04
CA ALA A 259 -23.13 -12.09 -21.02
C ALA A 259 -21.76 -12.60 -21.51
N ILE A 260 -21.38 -13.83 -21.14
CA ILE A 260 -20.14 -14.47 -21.58
C ILE A 260 -20.20 -14.80 -23.08
N ASP A 261 -21.30 -15.40 -23.54
CA ASP A 261 -21.47 -15.84 -24.93
C ASP A 261 -21.53 -14.66 -25.91
N SER A 262 -22.11 -13.54 -25.49
CA SER A 262 -22.20 -12.31 -26.30
C SER A 262 -20.84 -11.61 -26.51
N ASN A 263 -19.81 -11.86 -25.69
CA ASN A 263 -18.53 -11.17 -25.77
C ASN A 263 -17.34 -12.14 -25.86
N LYS A 264 -16.95 -12.50 -27.07
CA LYS A 264 -15.84 -13.43 -27.38
C LYS A 264 -14.45 -12.93 -26.91
N ASN A 265 -14.32 -11.71 -26.42
CA ASN A 265 -13.06 -11.16 -25.89
C ASN A 265 -12.84 -11.51 -24.41
N ILE A 266 -13.84 -12.02 -23.70
CA ILE A 266 -13.72 -12.42 -22.29
C ILE A 266 -12.85 -13.68 -22.22
N LYS A 267 -11.83 -13.65 -21.36
CA LYS A 267 -10.99 -14.81 -21.02
C LYS A 267 -11.21 -15.24 -19.58
N ASN A 268 -11.25 -14.27 -18.68
CA ASN A 268 -11.38 -14.53 -17.25
C ASN A 268 -12.56 -13.76 -16.65
N ILE A 269 -13.19 -14.36 -15.64
CA ILE A 269 -14.19 -13.75 -14.78
C ILE A 269 -13.58 -13.60 -13.39
N GLY A 270 -13.68 -12.40 -12.83
CA GLY A 270 -13.29 -12.11 -11.44
C GLY A 270 -14.53 -11.99 -10.55
N VAL A 271 -14.49 -12.57 -9.35
CA VAL A 271 -15.52 -12.40 -8.32
C VAL A 271 -14.84 -12.24 -6.96
N ARG A 272 -15.23 -11.21 -6.19
CA ARG A 272 -14.73 -11.03 -4.83
C ARG A 272 -15.26 -12.14 -3.91
N PRO A 273 -14.46 -12.60 -2.92
CA PRO A 273 -14.87 -13.66 -1.99
C PRO A 273 -16.17 -13.38 -1.25
N GLU A 274 -16.45 -12.13 -0.92
CA GLU A 274 -17.67 -11.66 -0.24
C GLU A 274 -18.92 -11.62 -1.14
N HIS A 275 -18.76 -11.70 -2.45
CA HIS A 275 -19.86 -11.71 -3.43
C HIS A 275 -20.24 -13.12 -3.90
N ILE A 276 -19.58 -14.14 -3.35
CA ILE A 276 -19.93 -15.54 -3.57
C ILE A 276 -20.70 -16.04 -2.35
N THR A 277 -21.79 -16.76 -2.59
CA THR A 277 -22.63 -17.33 -1.53
C THR A 277 -22.89 -18.81 -1.76
N PHE A 278 -23.11 -19.57 -0.68
CA PHE A 278 -23.58 -20.95 -0.78
C PHE A 278 -25.03 -20.97 -1.29
N SER A 279 -25.32 -21.87 -2.21
CA SER A 279 -26.62 -21.95 -2.88
C SER A 279 -27.04 -23.40 -3.14
N LYS A 280 -28.31 -23.58 -3.54
CA LYS A 280 -28.80 -24.91 -3.96
C LYS A 280 -28.47 -25.27 -5.40
N LYS A 281 -28.13 -24.26 -6.22
CA LYS A 281 -27.77 -24.39 -7.63
C LYS A 281 -26.56 -23.51 -7.93
N GLY A 282 -25.70 -23.91 -8.85
CA GLY A 282 -24.52 -23.15 -9.23
C GLY A 282 -23.30 -24.03 -9.39
N LEU A 283 -22.12 -23.44 -9.23
CA LEU A 283 -20.84 -24.13 -9.38
C LEU A 283 -20.64 -25.12 -8.22
N GLN A 284 -20.47 -26.41 -8.53
CA GLN A 284 -20.18 -27.43 -7.52
C GLN A 284 -18.74 -27.29 -7.01
N VAL A 285 -18.59 -27.33 -5.69
CA VAL A 285 -17.33 -27.11 -4.99
C VAL A 285 -17.13 -28.10 -3.87
N LEU A 286 -15.86 -28.35 -3.54
CA LEU A 286 -15.44 -29.11 -2.38
C LEU A 286 -14.79 -28.16 -1.37
N VAL A 287 -15.18 -28.25 -0.09
CA VAL A 287 -14.59 -27.47 1.00
C VAL A 287 -13.23 -28.04 1.39
N LYS A 288 -12.14 -27.27 1.18
CA LYS A 288 -10.75 -27.65 1.49
C LYS A 288 -10.25 -27.15 2.83
N SER A 289 -10.58 -25.92 3.21
CA SER A 289 -10.31 -25.39 4.55
C SER A 289 -11.39 -24.42 4.98
N ILE A 290 -11.47 -24.22 6.30
CA ILE A 290 -12.39 -23.31 6.97
C ILE A 290 -11.58 -22.54 7.99
N ASP A 291 -11.38 -21.25 7.76
CA ASP A 291 -10.60 -20.37 8.60
C ASP A 291 -11.53 -19.38 9.30
N TYR A 292 -11.63 -19.47 10.63
CA TYR A 292 -12.50 -18.64 11.45
C TYR A 292 -11.75 -17.45 12.04
N PHE A 293 -12.18 -16.23 11.70
CA PHE A 293 -11.59 -14.97 12.15
C PHE A 293 -12.45 -14.19 13.15
N GLY A 294 -13.32 -14.89 13.91
CA GLY A 294 -14.22 -14.28 14.90
C GLY A 294 -15.46 -13.68 14.25
N GLY A 295 -15.35 -12.53 13.61
CA GLY A 295 -16.46 -11.84 12.94
C GLY A 295 -16.83 -12.40 11.58
N GLU A 296 -15.96 -13.21 10.96
CA GLU A 296 -16.14 -13.76 9.63
C GLU A 296 -15.50 -15.14 9.51
N THR A 297 -15.95 -15.91 8.51
CA THR A 297 -15.38 -17.21 8.15
C THR A 297 -14.95 -17.17 6.69
N VAL A 298 -13.72 -17.57 6.43
CA VAL A 298 -13.16 -17.71 5.07
C VAL A 298 -13.10 -19.19 4.74
N PHE A 299 -13.74 -19.56 3.64
CA PHE A 299 -13.72 -20.91 3.10
C PHE A 299 -12.76 -20.95 1.92
N LYS A 300 -11.83 -21.90 1.94
CA LYS A 300 -11.09 -22.28 0.75
C LYS A 300 -11.81 -23.43 0.08
N LEU A 301 -12.28 -23.22 -1.13
CA LEU A 301 -13.09 -24.10 -1.92
C LEU A 301 -12.29 -24.57 -3.14
N THR A 302 -12.64 -25.74 -3.71
CA THR A 302 -12.04 -26.17 -4.96
C THR A 302 -13.10 -26.65 -5.96
N HIS A 303 -12.89 -26.29 -7.23
CA HIS A 303 -13.63 -26.78 -8.38
C HIS A 303 -12.64 -27.20 -9.46
N LYS A 304 -12.71 -28.47 -9.94
CA LYS A 304 -11.79 -28.99 -10.99
C LYS A 304 -10.31 -28.61 -10.74
N GLU A 305 -9.81 -28.89 -9.52
CA GLU A 305 -8.43 -28.61 -9.07
C GLU A 305 -8.06 -27.12 -8.89
N LYS A 306 -8.95 -26.18 -9.18
CA LYS A 306 -8.74 -24.75 -8.89
C LYS A 306 -9.31 -24.37 -7.55
N ASP A 307 -8.49 -23.68 -6.77
CA ASP A 307 -8.86 -23.12 -5.49
C ASP A 307 -9.45 -21.74 -5.66
N PHE A 308 -10.47 -21.41 -4.88
CA PHE A 308 -11.04 -20.08 -4.73
C PHE A 308 -11.57 -19.87 -3.31
N PHE A 309 -11.86 -18.62 -2.99
CA PHE A 309 -12.23 -18.22 -1.65
C PHE A 309 -13.67 -17.73 -1.61
N LEU A 310 -14.35 -18.03 -0.51
CA LEU A 310 -15.64 -17.49 -0.15
C LEU A 310 -15.55 -16.93 1.26
N ARG A 311 -16.10 -15.73 1.47
CA ARG A 311 -16.13 -15.05 2.77
C ARG A 311 -17.58 -14.91 3.23
N GLU A 312 -17.87 -15.43 4.41
CA GLU A 312 -19.18 -15.34 5.07
C GLU A 312 -19.09 -14.56 6.38
N PRO A 313 -20.04 -13.65 6.66
CA PRO A 313 -20.08 -12.91 7.93
C PRO A 313 -20.52 -13.76 9.12
N ARG A 314 -20.86 -15.01 8.89
CA ARG A 314 -21.31 -15.98 9.93
C ARG A 314 -20.60 -17.31 9.73
N GLN A 315 -20.62 -18.13 10.78
CA GLN A 315 -20.14 -19.51 10.68
C GLN A 315 -21.32 -20.43 10.30
N PRO A 316 -21.51 -20.77 9.02
CA PRO A 316 -22.50 -21.76 8.61
C PRO A 316 -22.11 -23.15 9.13
N LYS A 317 -23.11 -24.05 9.28
CA LYS A 317 -22.87 -25.46 9.65
C LYS A 317 -22.32 -26.26 8.45
N ILE A 318 -21.10 -25.93 8.04
CA ILE A 318 -20.39 -26.55 6.92
C ILE A 318 -19.15 -27.22 7.47
N GLN A 319 -18.81 -28.41 6.93
CA GLN A 319 -17.68 -29.21 7.37
C GLN A 319 -16.63 -29.35 6.24
N LEU A 320 -15.41 -29.63 6.66
CA LEU A 320 -14.33 -29.99 5.73
C LEU A 320 -14.74 -31.23 4.90
N GLY A 321 -14.58 -31.15 3.59
CA GLY A 321 -14.94 -32.22 2.67
C GLY A 321 -16.38 -32.18 2.17
N ASP A 322 -17.22 -31.22 2.64
CA ASP A 322 -18.57 -31.06 2.12
C ASP A 322 -18.54 -30.69 0.62
N LYS A 323 -19.48 -31.29 -0.13
CA LYS A 323 -19.74 -30.92 -1.53
C LYS A 323 -20.96 -30.04 -1.59
N LEU A 324 -20.76 -28.80 -2.00
CA LEU A 324 -21.76 -27.76 -1.99
C LEU A 324 -21.84 -27.07 -3.35
N CYS A 325 -22.85 -26.25 -3.56
CA CYS A 325 -22.90 -25.33 -4.70
C CYS A 325 -22.71 -23.90 -4.23
N VAL A 326 -22.07 -23.10 -5.07
CA VAL A 326 -21.91 -21.65 -4.88
C VAL A 326 -22.42 -20.89 -6.07
N SER A 327 -22.90 -19.67 -5.83
CA SER A 327 -23.35 -18.74 -6.86
C SER A 327 -22.88 -17.31 -6.55
N GLY A 328 -22.92 -16.45 -7.57
CA GLY A 328 -22.68 -15.01 -7.47
C GLY A 328 -23.60 -14.28 -8.43
N ASN A 329 -23.76 -12.96 -8.24
CA ASN A 329 -24.55 -12.12 -9.14
C ASN A 329 -23.70 -11.60 -10.29
N LEU A 330 -24.31 -11.41 -11.46
CA LEU A 330 -23.64 -10.85 -12.63
C LEU A 330 -23.09 -9.43 -12.35
N ASP A 331 -23.84 -8.62 -11.64
CA ASP A 331 -23.47 -7.23 -11.31
C ASP A 331 -22.22 -7.13 -10.44
N ASP A 332 -21.86 -8.20 -9.74
CA ASP A 332 -20.67 -8.31 -8.87
C ASP A 332 -19.48 -8.94 -9.59
N MET A 333 -19.60 -9.22 -10.89
CA MET A 333 -18.55 -9.87 -11.67
C MET A 333 -17.71 -8.87 -12.44
N TYR A 334 -16.43 -9.19 -12.52
CA TYR A 334 -15.43 -8.43 -13.28
C TYR A 334 -14.99 -9.25 -14.48
N LEU A 335 -15.04 -8.66 -15.67
CA LEU A 335 -14.67 -9.34 -16.91
C LEU A 335 -13.29 -8.89 -17.36
N PHE A 336 -12.42 -9.84 -17.73
CA PHE A 336 -11.07 -9.57 -18.18
C PHE A 336 -10.81 -10.21 -19.55
N ASP A 337 -10.09 -9.48 -20.39
CA ASP A 337 -9.70 -9.91 -21.72
C ASP A 337 -8.51 -10.89 -21.75
N LYS A 338 -8.08 -11.27 -22.95
CA LYS A 338 -6.90 -12.13 -23.16
C LYS A 338 -5.56 -11.53 -22.69
N ASN A 339 -5.50 -10.21 -22.52
CA ASN A 339 -4.32 -9.48 -22.02
C ASN A 339 -4.43 -9.18 -20.52
N ASP A 340 -5.37 -9.83 -19.82
CA ASP A 340 -5.66 -9.66 -18.40
C ASP A 340 -6.10 -8.22 -18.03
N LYS A 341 -6.59 -7.42 -19.00
CA LYS A 341 -7.15 -6.09 -18.80
C LYS A 341 -8.65 -6.18 -18.57
N ARG A 342 -9.17 -5.32 -17.67
CA ARG A 342 -10.61 -5.24 -17.40
C ARG A 342 -11.35 -4.74 -18.63
N LEU A 343 -12.40 -5.47 -18.99
CA LEU A 343 -13.40 -5.01 -19.95
C LEU A 343 -14.40 -4.11 -19.20
N LYS A 344 -14.61 -2.89 -19.69
CA LYS A 344 -15.66 -2.02 -19.15
C LYS A 344 -17.01 -2.59 -19.63
N SER A 345 -17.92 -2.86 -18.68
CA SER A 345 -19.32 -3.19 -18.94
C SER A 345 -20.04 -2.02 -19.56
#